data_e74800534afc16bdf26313bcd1c0a0f4
#
_entry.id   e74800534afc16bdf26313bcd1c0a0f4
#
_cell.length_a   1.000
_cell.length_b   1.000
_cell.length_c   1.000
_cell.angle_alpha   90.00
_cell.angle_beta   90.00
_cell.angle_gamma   90.00
#
_symmetry.space_group_name_H-M   'P 1'
#
loop_
_entity.id
_entity.type
_entity.pdbx_description
1 polymer ?
#
loop_
_entity_poly.entity_id
_entity_poly.type
_entity_poly.pdbx_seq_one_letter_code
_entity_poly.pdbx_strand_id
1 'polypeptide(L)'
;MPTTILATQHFNTFKQRMKDYPINVAMLSRFCTAAEEKRIVKGLATGEIDVVIGTHKLLGKHIKYNKLGLLVIDEEQRFGVAHKEKIKEIRKEVDVLTLSATPIPRTLHMSLTGIRDMSIINEPPAERFPISTYVLEYDEDVIREAINKELGRGGQVYYLYNRICLLYTSDAA
;
A
#
# COMPACT_ATOMS: atom_id res chain seq x y z
N MET A 1 -1.48 -6.01 -1.05
CA MET A 1 -1.61 -4.62 -0.56
C MET A 1 -2.36 -4.60 0.75
N PRO A 2 -1.94 -3.83 1.77
CA PRO A 2 -2.61 -3.81 3.08
C PRO A 2 -3.93 -3.04 3.08
N THR A 3 -4.07 -2.03 2.22
CA THR A 3 -5.27 -1.18 2.18
C THR A 3 -5.90 -1.14 0.78
N THR A 4 -7.20 -0.87 0.73
CA THR A 4 -7.93 -0.75 -0.53
C THR A 4 -7.50 0.49 -1.31
N ILE A 5 -7.15 1.58 -0.63
CA ILE A 5 -6.67 2.81 -1.28
C ILE A 5 -5.39 2.55 -2.07
N LEU A 6 -4.41 1.89 -1.45
CA LEU A 6 -3.17 1.51 -2.13
C LEU A 6 -3.43 0.54 -3.29
N ALA A 7 -4.34 -0.43 -3.11
CA ALA A 7 -4.71 -1.34 -4.19
C ALA A 7 -5.30 -0.58 -5.39
N THR A 8 -6.15 0.42 -5.15
CA THR A 8 -6.73 1.27 -6.20
C THR A 8 -5.67 2.11 -6.91
N GLN A 9 -4.75 2.71 -6.17
CA GLN A 9 -3.64 3.49 -6.77
C GLN A 9 -2.78 2.61 -7.67
N HIS A 10 -2.34 1.45 -7.19
CA HIS A 10 -1.57 0.52 -8.00
C HIS A 10 -2.34 0.02 -9.21
N PHE A 11 -3.63 -0.31 -9.05
CA PHE A 11 -4.48 -0.73 -10.16
C PHE A 11 -4.53 0.33 -11.28
N ASN A 12 -4.77 1.60 -10.91
CA ASN A 12 -4.81 2.69 -11.87
C ASN A 12 -3.45 2.88 -12.58
N THR A 13 -2.35 2.82 -11.83
CA THR A 13 -1.00 2.91 -12.39
C THR A 13 -0.70 1.77 -13.36
N PHE A 14 -0.99 0.53 -12.99
CA PHE A 14 -0.78 -0.62 -13.86
C PHE A 14 -1.68 -0.56 -15.09
N LYS A 15 -2.97 -0.24 -14.92
CA LYS A 15 -3.91 -0.09 -16.04
C LYS A 15 -3.43 0.97 -17.04
N GLN A 16 -2.91 2.10 -16.56
CA GLN A 16 -2.38 3.16 -17.41
C GLN A 16 -1.10 2.70 -18.15
N ARG A 17 -0.17 2.05 -17.46
CA ARG A 17 1.10 1.59 -18.05
C ARG A 17 0.91 0.43 -19.02
N MET A 18 -0.08 -0.41 -18.80
CA MET A 18 -0.35 -1.59 -19.62
C MET A 18 -1.40 -1.36 -20.71
N LYS A 19 -1.90 -0.12 -20.87
CA LYS A 19 -3.01 0.18 -21.80
C LYS A 19 -2.71 -0.17 -23.27
N ASP A 20 -1.45 -0.10 -23.66
CA ASP A 20 -1.01 -0.34 -25.05
C ASP A 20 -0.54 -1.80 -25.28
N TYR A 21 -0.68 -2.66 -24.26
CA TYR A 21 -0.32 -4.06 -24.30
C TYR A 21 -1.55 -4.97 -24.17
N PRO A 22 -1.56 -6.15 -24.75
CA PRO A 22 -2.66 -7.12 -24.62
C PRO A 22 -2.64 -7.80 -23.24
N ILE A 23 -2.68 -7.01 -22.17
CA ILE A 23 -2.59 -7.47 -20.78
C ILE A 23 -3.88 -7.09 -20.04
N ASN A 24 -4.56 -8.07 -19.49
CA ASN A 24 -5.76 -7.90 -18.71
C ASN A 24 -5.43 -7.67 -17.24
N VAL A 25 -5.64 -6.45 -16.77
CA VAL A 25 -5.43 -6.05 -15.37
C VAL A 25 -6.76 -6.02 -14.63
N ALA A 26 -6.87 -6.71 -13.51
CA ALA A 26 -8.05 -6.70 -12.65
C ALA A 26 -7.71 -6.25 -11.22
N MET A 27 -8.73 -5.77 -10.49
CA MET A 27 -8.60 -5.41 -9.08
C MET A 27 -9.61 -6.20 -8.24
N LEU A 28 -9.11 -6.85 -7.16
CA LEU A 28 -9.96 -7.53 -6.20
C LEU A 28 -9.85 -6.88 -4.82
N SER A 29 -10.92 -6.21 -4.40
CA SER A 29 -11.00 -5.52 -3.13
C SER A 29 -12.35 -5.72 -2.45
N ARG A 30 -12.53 -5.14 -1.25
CA ARG A 30 -13.82 -5.17 -0.56
C ARG A 30 -14.93 -4.37 -1.26
N PHE A 31 -14.57 -3.52 -2.19
CA PHE A 31 -15.54 -2.70 -2.94
C PHE A 31 -16.05 -3.38 -4.21
N CYS A 32 -15.50 -4.54 -4.57
CA CYS A 32 -16.03 -5.31 -5.68
C CYS A 32 -17.38 -5.91 -5.29
N THR A 33 -18.33 -5.84 -6.20
CA THR A 33 -19.61 -6.54 -6.09
C THR A 33 -19.40 -8.06 -6.15
N ALA A 34 -20.36 -8.83 -5.65
CA ALA A 34 -20.28 -10.29 -5.70
C ALA A 34 -20.19 -10.84 -7.14
N ALA A 35 -20.83 -10.17 -8.10
CA ALA A 35 -20.76 -10.54 -9.51
C ALA A 35 -19.36 -10.28 -10.09
N GLU A 36 -18.76 -9.12 -9.80
CA GLU A 36 -17.40 -8.79 -10.23
C GLU A 36 -16.37 -9.73 -9.61
N GLU A 37 -16.51 -10.03 -8.31
CA GLU A 37 -15.63 -10.98 -7.62
C GLU A 37 -15.67 -12.35 -8.28
N LYS A 38 -16.86 -12.90 -8.57
CA LYS A 38 -17.02 -14.18 -9.29
C LYS A 38 -16.37 -14.15 -10.66
N ARG A 39 -16.55 -13.06 -11.41
CA ARG A 39 -15.93 -12.91 -12.75
C ARG A 39 -14.41 -12.89 -12.65
N ILE A 40 -13.85 -12.14 -11.69
CA ILE A 40 -12.41 -12.05 -11.48
C ILE A 40 -11.84 -13.42 -11.06
N VAL A 41 -12.47 -14.08 -10.09
CA VAL A 41 -12.03 -15.40 -9.63
C VAL A 41 -12.05 -16.42 -10.76
N LYS A 42 -13.08 -16.40 -11.61
CA LYS A 42 -13.14 -17.25 -12.81
C LYS A 42 -12.01 -16.92 -13.79
N GLY A 43 -11.80 -15.63 -14.10
CA GLY A 43 -10.75 -15.18 -15.02
C GLY A 43 -9.34 -15.52 -14.54
N LEU A 44 -9.09 -15.52 -13.22
CA LEU A 44 -7.82 -15.98 -12.64
C LEU A 44 -7.62 -17.50 -12.81
N ALA A 45 -8.68 -18.27 -12.64
CA ALA A 45 -8.63 -19.72 -12.80
C ALA A 45 -8.50 -20.17 -14.27
N THR A 46 -9.04 -19.41 -15.22
CA THR A 46 -8.92 -19.70 -16.67
C THR A 46 -7.65 -19.13 -17.29
N GLY A 47 -6.96 -18.19 -16.62
CA GLY A 47 -5.80 -17.47 -17.17
C GLY A 47 -6.17 -16.31 -18.10
N GLU A 48 -7.42 -15.84 -18.05
CA GLU A 48 -7.93 -14.69 -18.81
C GLU A 48 -7.43 -13.36 -18.20
N ILE A 49 -7.06 -13.37 -16.93
CA ILE A 49 -6.49 -12.22 -16.22
C ILE A 49 -5.00 -12.46 -16.01
N ASP A 50 -4.18 -11.55 -16.54
CA ASP A 50 -2.73 -11.63 -16.49
C ASP A 50 -2.16 -11.00 -15.22
N VAL A 51 -2.75 -9.88 -14.77
CA VAL A 51 -2.33 -9.15 -13.57
C VAL A 51 -3.53 -8.90 -12.67
N VAL A 52 -3.44 -9.32 -11.42
CA VAL A 52 -4.44 -8.99 -10.41
C VAL A 52 -3.83 -8.21 -9.26
N ILE A 53 -4.47 -7.10 -8.91
CA ILE A 53 -4.07 -6.24 -7.81
C ILE A 53 -5.18 -6.27 -6.75
N GLY A 54 -4.81 -6.41 -5.49
CA GLY A 54 -5.83 -6.45 -4.45
C GLY A 54 -5.28 -6.48 -3.04
N THR A 55 -6.19 -6.59 -2.10
CA THR A 55 -5.89 -6.71 -0.68
C THR A 55 -5.67 -8.19 -0.30
N HIS A 56 -5.63 -8.48 1.00
CA HIS A 56 -5.56 -9.85 1.52
C HIS A 56 -6.66 -10.79 0.99
N LYS A 57 -7.72 -10.28 0.37
CA LYS A 57 -8.72 -11.10 -0.33
C LYS A 57 -8.11 -12.04 -1.36
N LEU A 58 -7.03 -11.62 -2.04
CA LEU A 58 -6.30 -12.45 -3.00
C LEU A 58 -5.71 -13.74 -2.38
N LEU A 59 -5.54 -13.77 -1.08
CA LEU A 59 -5.08 -14.95 -0.35
C LEU A 59 -6.25 -15.86 0.09
N GLY A 60 -7.48 -15.59 -0.32
CA GLY A 60 -8.65 -16.40 -0.01
C GLY A 60 -8.54 -17.84 -0.55
N LYS A 61 -9.05 -18.82 0.21
CA LYS A 61 -9.00 -20.25 -0.18
C LYS A 61 -9.79 -20.56 -1.46
N HIS A 62 -10.75 -19.70 -1.80
CA HIS A 62 -11.60 -19.84 -3.00
C HIS A 62 -10.94 -19.33 -4.28
N ILE A 63 -9.78 -18.66 -4.18
CA ILE A 63 -9.07 -18.14 -5.34
C ILE A 63 -8.07 -19.18 -5.83
N LYS A 64 -8.20 -19.51 -7.09
CA LYS A 64 -7.28 -20.39 -7.81
C LYS A 64 -6.60 -19.60 -8.92
N TYR A 65 -5.30 -19.74 -9.02
CA TYR A 65 -4.48 -19.15 -10.07
C TYR A 65 -4.14 -20.23 -11.10
N ASN A 66 -4.28 -19.94 -12.39
CA ASN A 66 -3.94 -20.89 -13.45
C ASN A 66 -2.42 -21.15 -13.47
N LYS A 67 -1.64 -20.08 -13.67
CA LYS A 67 -0.16 -20.13 -13.67
C LYS A 67 0.37 -18.85 -12.99
N LEU A 68 0.53 -18.90 -11.69
CA LEU A 68 1.10 -17.77 -10.96
C LEU A 68 2.63 -17.83 -11.10
N GLY A 69 3.23 -16.83 -11.77
CA GLY A 69 4.68 -16.72 -11.97
C GLY A 69 5.34 -15.75 -10.97
N LEU A 70 4.64 -14.68 -10.61
CA LEU A 70 5.20 -13.66 -9.71
C LEU A 70 4.18 -13.22 -8.66
N LEU A 71 4.61 -13.17 -7.42
CA LEU A 71 3.86 -12.60 -6.29
C LEU A 71 4.57 -11.34 -5.77
N VAL A 72 3.92 -10.18 -5.88
CA VAL A 72 4.43 -8.93 -5.32
C VAL A 72 3.70 -8.60 -4.02
N ILE A 73 4.45 -8.42 -2.94
CA ILE A 73 3.93 -8.11 -1.61
C ILE A 73 4.44 -6.75 -1.17
N ASP A 74 3.52 -5.83 -0.98
CA ASP A 74 3.82 -4.51 -0.43
C ASP A 74 3.45 -4.46 1.05
N GLU A 75 4.32 -3.88 1.88
CA GLU A 75 4.14 -3.73 3.32
C GLU A 75 3.84 -5.08 4.03
N GLU A 76 4.68 -6.10 3.84
CA GLU A 76 4.51 -7.46 4.40
C GLU A 76 4.24 -7.45 5.91
N GLN A 77 4.79 -6.49 6.65
CA GLN A 77 4.63 -6.37 8.10
C GLN A 77 3.17 -6.14 8.53
N ARG A 78 2.33 -5.61 7.65
CA ARG A 78 0.91 -5.35 7.92
C ARG A 78 0.01 -6.57 7.73
N PHE A 79 0.55 -7.70 7.28
CA PHE A 79 -0.22 -8.93 7.14
C PHE A 79 -0.23 -9.72 8.45
N GLY A 80 -1.41 -10.25 8.80
CA GLY A 80 -1.56 -11.14 9.95
C GLY A 80 -0.89 -12.51 9.74
N VAL A 81 -0.75 -13.28 10.82
CA VAL A 81 -0.04 -14.57 10.85
C VAL A 81 -0.57 -15.56 9.80
N ALA A 82 -1.88 -15.76 9.71
CA ALA A 82 -2.49 -16.69 8.76
C ALA A 82 -2.20 -16.32 7.29
N HIS A 83 -2.15 -15.04 6.97
CA HIS A 83 -1.80 -14.57 5.62
C HIS A 83 -0.31 -14.80 5.32
N LYS A 84 0.55 -14.59 6.32
CA LYS A 84 1.99 -14.85 6.17
C LYS A 84 2.31 -16.33 5.94
N GLU A 85 1.57 -17.23 6.60
CA GLU A 85 1.71 -18.68 6.37
C GLU A 85 1.31 -19.06 4.95
N LYS A 86 0.19 -18.55 4.47
CA LYS A 86 -0.24 -18.80 3.10
C LYS A 86 0.73 -18.23 2.05
N ILE A 87 1.29 -17.06 2.31
CA ILE A 87 2.35 -16.48 1.47
C ILE A 87 3.58 -17.40 1.44
N LYS A 88 3.96 -18.01 2.57
CA LYS A 88 5.06 -18.97 2.63
C LYS A 88 4.81 -20.24 1.80
N GLU A 89 3.58 -20.72 1.74
CA GLU A 89 3.22 -21.86 0.89
C GLU A 89 3.38 -21.50 -0.60
N ILE A 90 2.87 -20.34 -1.02
CA ILE A 90 2.99 -19.87 -2.40
C ILE A 90 4.45 -19.64 -2.79
N ARG A 91 5.29 -19.16 -1.89
CA ARG A 91 6.73 -18.92 -2.12
C ARG A 91 7.55 -20.15 -2.53
N LYS A 92 7.04 -21.33 -2.33
CA LYS A 92 7.76 -22.57 -2.69
C LYS A 92 7.77 -22.82 -4.21
N GLU A 93 6.81 -22.23 -4.93
CA GLU A 93 6.57 -22.53 -6.35
C GLU A 93 6.57 -21.27 -7.23
N VAL A 94 6.68 -20.07 -6.62
CA VAL A 94 6.47 -18.78 -7.31
C VAL A 94 7.55 -17.79 -6.88
N ASP A 95 8.06 -17.02 -7.83
CA ASP A 95 8.96 -15.91 -7.52
C ASP A 95 8.25 -14.84 -6.67
N VAL A 96 8.93 -14.34 -5.66
CA VAL A 96 8.33 -13.39 -4.72
C VAL A 96 9.17 -12.14 -4.56
N LEU A 97 8.58 -11.00 -4.91
CA LEU A 97 9.12 -9.68 -4.65
C LEU A 97 8.40 -9.05 -3.44
N THR A 98 9.17 -8.70 -2.41
CA THR A 98 8.64 -8.01 -1.24
C THR A 98 9.14 -6.57 -1.22
N LEU A 99 8.23 -5.63 -1.06
CA LEU A 99 8.51 -4.20 -0.96
C LEU A 99 8.26 -3.73 0.47
N SER A 100 9.12 -2.86 0.98
CA SER A 100 8.92 -2.21 2.28
C SER A 100 9.61 -0.86 2.31
N ALA A 101 8.95 0.15 2.87
CA ALA A 101 9.54 1.47 3.13
C ALA A 101 10.32 1.50 4.46
N THR A 102 10.12 0.51 5.34
CA THR A 102 10.80 0.43 6.64
C THR A 102 11.72 -0.79 6.68
N PRO A 103 12.94 -0.66 7.20
CA PRO A 103 13.81 -1.81 7.39
C PRO A 103 13.16 -2.77 8.40
N ILE A 104 12.78 -3.96 7.93
CA ILE A 104 12.24 -5.01 8.80
C ILE A 104 13.43 -5.83 9.29
N PRO A 105 13.72 -5.87 10.59
CA PRO A 105 14.92 -6.54 11.12
C PRO A 105 15.07 -7.98 10.64
N ARG A 106 13.96 -8.72 10.56
CA ARG A 106 13.97 -10.12 10.09
C ARG A 106 14.28 -10.24 8.59
N THR A 107 13.70 -9.39 7.76
CA THR A 107 13.94 -9.38 6.31
C THR A 107 15.38 -8.95 6.03
N LEU A 108 15.87 -7.94 6.74
CA LEU A 108 17.25 -7.49 6.67
C LEU A 108 18.21 -8.61 7.10
N HIS A 109 17.94 -9.30 8.20
CA HIS A 109 18.74 -10.42 8.65
C HIS A 109 18.80 -11.56 7.62
N MET A 110 17.67 -11.91 7.00
CA MET A 110 17.63 -12.93 5.93
C MET A 110 18.40 -12.52 4.67
N SER A 111 18.49 -11.23 4.38
CA SER A 111 19.31 -10.73 3.28
C SER A 111 20.80 -10.75 3.61
N LEU A 112 21.18 -10.34 4.80
CA LEU A 112 22.55 -10.39 5.28
C LEU A 112 23.10 -11.83 5.36
N THR A 113 22.25 -12.81 5.57
CA THR A 113 22.62 -14.25 5.59
C THR A 113 22.62 -14.89 4.19
N GLY A 114 22.38 -14.12 3.12
CA GLY A 114 22.38 -14.63 1.75
C GLY A 114 21.17 -15.48 1.37
N ILE A 115 20.12 -15.51 2.23
CA ILE A 115 18.88 -16.27 1.96
C ILE A 115 17.97 -15.53 0.97
N ARG A 116 18.15 -14.21 0.84
CA ARG A 116 17.39 -13.36 -0.08
C ARG A 116 18.27 -12.28 -0.67
N ASP A 117 18.08 -12.04 -1.96
CA ASP A 117 18.62 -10.87 -2.62
C ASP A 117 17.89 -9.61 -2.13
N MET A 118 18.62 -8.51 -2.00
CA MET A 118 18.08 -7.24 -1.55
C MET A 118 18.57 -6.11 -2.46
N SER A 119 17.62 -5.29 -2.90
CA SER A 119 17.90 -4.04 -3.60
C SER A 119 17.42 -2.86 -2.77
N ILE A 120 18.21 -1.79 -2.71
CA ILE A 120 17.87 -0.57 -1.98
C ILE A 120 17.67 0.55 -2.98
N ILE A 121 16.52 1.24 -2.88
CA ILE A 121 16.22 2.44 -3.65
C ILE A 121 16.53 3.65 -2.77
N ASN A 122 17.67 4.31 -3.03
CA ASN A 122 18.15 5.43 -2.21
C ASN A 122 17.61 6.79 -2.69
N GLU A 123 17.26 6.90 -3.96
CA GLU A 123 16.81 8.15 -4.57
C GLU A 123 15.29 8.22 -4.63
N PRO A 124 14.66 9.27 -4.09
CA PRO A 124 13.23 9.48 -4.26
C PRO A 124 12.90 9.85 -5.72
N PRO A 125 11.64 9.69 -6.16
CA PRO A 125 11.20 10.21 -7.45
C PRO A 125 11.49 11.71 -7.59
N ALA A 126 11.89 12.16 -8.79
CA ALA A 126 12.31 13.54 -9.06
C ALA A 126 11.27 14.62 -8.69
N GLU A 127 9.99 14.26 -8.70
CA GLU A 127 8.87 15.17 -8.35
C GLU A 127 8.55 15.22 -6.84
N ARG A 128 9.28 14.49 -6.01
CA ARG A 128 9.02 14.44 -4.57
C ARG A 128 9.91 15.42 -3.83
N PHE A 129 9.34 16.55 -3.45
CA PHE A 129 10.03 17.52 -2.59
C PHE A 129 10.10 16.98 -1.15
N PRO A 130 11.24 17.22 -0.45
CA PRO A 130 11.38 16.85 0.94
C PRO A 130 10.39 17.62 1.82
N ILE A 131 9.86 16.97 2.85
CA ILE A 131 9.01 17.61 3.86
C ILE A 131 9.90 18.31 4.86
N SER A 132 9.72 19.62 5.04
CA SER A 132 10.36 20.37 6.11
C SER A 132 9.65 20.07 7.44
N THR A 133 10.36 19.43 8.35
CA THR A 133 9.82 19.06 9.67
C THR A 133 10.41 19.96 10.75
N TYR A 134 9.55 20.55 11.57
CA TYR A 134 9.93 21.37 12.71
C TYR A 134 9.39 20.75 13.99
N VAL A 135 10.23 20.69 15.02
CA VAL A 135 9.84 20.25 16.38
C VAL A 135 9.97 21.46 17.26
N LEU A 136 8.86 22.03 17.67
CA LEU A 136 8.78 23.29 18.42
C LEU A 136 7.88 23.11 19.65
N GLU A 137 8.04 23.98 20.63
CA GLU A 137 7.03 24.15 21.68
C GLU A 137 5.70 24.62 21.06
N TYR A 138 4.59 24.35 21.76
CA TYR A 138 3.27 24.72 21.26
C TYR A 138 3.16 26.27 21.23
N ASP A 139 2.98 26.79 20.03
CA ASP A 139 2.82 28.23 19.77
C ASP A 139 1.71 28.41 18.70
N GLU A 140 0.65 29.12 19.10
CA GLU A 140 -0.51 29.32 18.24
C GLU A 140 -0.22 30.24 17.04
N ASP A 141 0.68 31.19 17.20
CA ASP A 141 1.02 32.14 16.14
C ASP A 141 1.84 31.42 15.04
N VAL A 142 2.79 30.58 15.44
CA VAL A 142 3.56 29.75 14.51
C VAL A 142 2.64 28.77 13.74
N ILE A 143 1.69 28.16 14.44
CA ILE A 143 0.71 27.26 13.82
C ILE A 143 -0.17 28.01 12.82
N ARG A 144 -0.67 29.18 13.22
CA ARG A 144 -1.51 30.05 12.37
C ARG A 144 -0.77 30.50 11.12
N GLU A 145 0.49 30.90 11.27
CA GLU A 145 1.33 31.31 10.13
C GLU A 145 1.55 30.15 9.16
N ALA A 146 1.86 28.95 9.68
CA ALA A 146 2.04 27.76 8.86
C ALA A 146 0.76 27.38 8.09
N ILE A 147 -0.41 27.45 8.75
CA ILE A 147 -1.72 27.20 8.12
C ILE A 147 -1.97 28.24 7.02
N ASN A 148 -1.80 29.52 7.30
CA ASN A 148 -2.04 30.59 6.33
C ASN A 148 -1.11 30.49 5.12
N LYS A 149 0.13 30.09 5.31
CA LYS A 149 1.11 29.87 4.25
C LYS A 149 0.65 28.75 3.31
N GLU A 150 0.16 27.63 3.86
CA GLU A 150 -0.35 26.52 3.04
C GLU A 150 -1.62 26.88 2.29
N LEU A 151 -2.58 27.53 2.96
CA LEU A 151 -3.82 27.98 2.33
C LEU A 151 -3.56 29.02 1.25
N GLY A 152 -2.60 29.93 1.45
CA GLY A 152 -2.23 30.95 0.48
C GLY A 152 -1.67 30.41 -0.82
N ARG A 153 -1.08 29.20 -0.81
CA ARG A 153 -0.63 28.51 -2.02
C ARG A 153 -1.65 27.52 -2.60
N GLY A 154 -2.88 27.48 -2.06
CA GLY A 154 -3.93 26.54 -2.47
C GLY A 154 -3.73 25.11 -1.91
N GLY A 155 -2.88 24.94 -0.91
CA GLY A 155 -2.63 23.65 -0.25
C GLY A 155 -3.72 23.26 0.74
N GLN A 156 -3.57 22.09 1.32
CA GLN A 156 -4.46 21.53 2.36
C GLN A 156 -3.67 21.33 3.66
N VAL A 157 -4.33 21.50 4.79
CA VAL A 157 -3.73 21.34 6.11
C VAL A 157 -4.42 20.24 6.89
N TYR A 158 -3.64 19.33 7.48
CA TYR A 158 -4.09 18.39 8.47
C TYR A 158 -3.59 18.83 9.85
N TYR A 159 -4.52 19.13 10.76
CA TYR A 159 -4.21 19.46 12.15
C TYR A 159 -4.60 18.30 13.05
N LEU A 160 -3.62 17.66 13.69
CA LEU A 160 -3.85 16.56 14.62
C LEU A 160 -3.61 17.05 16.05
N TYR A 161 -4.64 16.94 16.88
CA TYR A 161 -4.60 17.33 18.29
C TYR A 161 -5.03 16.17 19.20
N ASN A 162 -4.16 15.76 20.12
CA ASN A 162 -4.37 14.53 20.92
C ASN A 162 -5.13 14.74 22.23
N ARG A 163 -5.50 15.99 22.58
CA ARG A 163 -6.19 16.32 23.85
C ARG A 163 -7.65 16.68 23.59
N ILE A 164 -8.54 15.70 23.66
CA ILE A 164 -9.99 15.90 23.48
C ILE A 164 -10.60 16.75 24.61
N CYS A 165 -10.05 16.69 25.84
CA CYS A 165 -10.61 17.37 27.02
C CYS A 165 -10.47 18.92 27.00
N LEU A 166 -9.60 19.49 26.17
CA LEU A 166 -9.44 20.94 26.10
C LEU A 166 -10.33 21.63 25.06
N LEU A 167 -10.91 20.87 24.14
CA LEU A 167 -11.86 21.40 23.15
C LEU A 167 -13.20 21.81 23.77
N TYR A 168 -13.56 21.25 24.94
CA TYR A 168 -14.82 21.59 25.65
C TYR A 168 -14.71 22.79 26.60
N THR A 169 -13.50 23.33 26.84
CA THR A 169 -13.31 24.45 27.75
C THR A 169 -13.17 25.81 27.06
N SER A 170 -13.02 25.83 25.73
CA SER A 170 -12.90 27.10 24.98
C SER A 170 -14.25 27.70 24.54
N ASP A 171 -15.33 26.89 24.54
CA ASP A 171 -16.68 27.35 24.15
C ASP A 171 -17.56 27.81 25.35
N ALA A 172 -16.98 27.89 26.54
CA ALA A 172 -17.69 28.29 27.77
C ALA A 172 -17.20 29.64 28.35
N ALA A 173 -16.71 30.52 27.50
CA ALA A 173 -16.36 31.93 27.90
C ALA A 173 -16.97 32.92 26.93
#